data_bfecc4a91dbc2511019b7b6042047315
#
_entry.id   bfecc4a91dbc2511019b7b6042047315
#
_cell.length_a   1.000
_cell.length_b   1.000
_cell.length_c   1.000
_cell.angle_alpha   90.00
_cell.angle_beta   90.00
_cell.angle_gamma   90.00
#
_symmetry.space_group_name_H-M   'P 1'
#
loop_
_entity.id
_entity.type
_entity.pdbx_description
1 polymer ?
#
loop_
_entity_poly.entity_id
_entity_poly.type
_entity_poly.pdbx_seq_one_letter_code
_entity_poly.pdbx_strand_id
1 'polypeptide(L)'
;LNLYAFVANDPIRRIDLWGLGYSGGGADLREKLDCLCKCGKSDCEKGAALGDRALNETQRRFPGSTLHNDKADAWRHCYWSCEMARALGTLNAKCIGDVHENANERRGQPPEQRKMDEHNNSVGRDLAAQSGDCGDLCQKALDEGKLKVLK
;
A
#
# COMPACT_ATOMS: atom_id res chain seq x y z
N LEU A 1 -3.60 -20.25 27.10
CA LEU A 1 -3.35 -19.33 25.95
C LEU A 1 -2.74 -18.05 26.48
N ASN A 2 -1.50 -17.74 26.12
CA ASN A 2 -0.85 -16.51 26.55
C ASN A 2 -1.28 -15.36 25.61
N LEU A 3 -2.29 -14.60 26.02
CA LEU A 3 -2.86 -13.49 25.25
C LEU A 3 -1.83 -12.38 24.97
N TYR A 4 -0.80 -12.26 25.79
CA TYR A 4 0.26 -11.26 25.65
C TYR A 4 1.31 -11.62 24.58
N ALA A 5 1.56 -12.90 24.35
CA ALA A 5 2.46 -13.33 23.28
C ALA A 5 1.92 -12.97 21.89
N PHE A 6 0.61 -12.87 21.77
CA PHE A 6 -0.11 -12.52 20.54
C PHE A 6 0.15 -11.06 20.07
N VAL A 7 0.40 -10.16 21.00
CA VAL A 7 0.71 -8.74 20.72
C VAL A 7 2.16 -8.38 21.05
N ALA A 8 3.06 -9.37 21.07
CA ALA A 8 4.48 -9.21 21.39
C ALA A 8 4.72 -8.42 22.70
N ASN A 9 3.91 -8.71 23.73
CA ASN A 9 3.94 -8.09 25.07
C ASN A 9 3.75 -6.55 25.08
N ASP A 10 3.18 -5.97 24.04
CA ASP A 10 2.85 -4.55 23.99
C ASP A 10 1.37 -4.34 23.61
N PRO A 11 0.43 -4.60 24.54
CA PRO A 11 -1.01 -4.52 24.28
C PRO A 11 -1.53 -3.09 24.07
N ILE A 12 -0.72 -2.07 24.39
CA ILE A 12 -1.12 -0.65 24.25
C ILE A 12 -0.82 -0.14 22.85
N ARG A 13 0.29 -0.62 22.24
CA ARG A 13 0.73 -0.17 20.90
C ARG A 13 0.44 -1.15 19.78
N ARG A 14 0.12 -2.42 20.13
CA ARG A 14 -0.04 -3.52 19.17
C ARG A 14 -1.34 -4.27 19.43
N ILE A 15 -2.44 -3.75 18.94
CA ILE A 15 -3.71 -4.45 18.98
C ILE A 15 -3.89 -5.13 17.62
N ASP A 16 -3.87 -6.46 17.61
CA ASP A 16 -4.28 -7.24 16.43
C ASP A 16 -5.81 -7.34 16.40
N LEU A 17 -6.46 -6.31 15.87
CA LEU A 17 -7.92 -6.25 15.74
C LEU A 17 -8.49 -7.29 14.75
N TRP A 18 -7.63 -7.94 13.97
CA TRP A 18 -8.03 -8.80 12.86
C TRP A 18 -7.47 -10.21 12.92
N GLY A 19 -6.60 -10.53 13.90
CA GLY A 19 -5.96 -11.84 13.99
C GLY A 19 -4.98 -12.13 12.85
N LEU A 20 -4.48 -11.10 12.17
CA LEU A 20 -3.64 -11.24 10.96
C LEU A 20 -2.13 -11.22 11.25
N GLY A 21 -1.74 -11.19 12.53
CA GLY A 21 -0.34 -11.13 12.94
C GLY A 21 0.34 -9.78 12.68
N TYR A 22 1.42 -9.53 13.39
CA TYR A 22 2.28 -8.37 13.19
C TYR A 22 3.24 -8.61 12.05
N SER A 23 3.03 -8.00 10.90
CA SER A 23 4.08 -7.78 9.90
C SER A 23 4.65 -6.37 10.11
N GLY A 24 5.96 -6.27 10.36
CA GLY A 24 6.64 -4.99 10.56
C GLY A 24 6.46 -4.11 9.32
N GLY A 25 5.73 -3.01 9.46
CA GLY A 25 5.36 -2.10 8.38
C GLY A 25 3.86 -2.03 8.10
N GLY A 26 3.03 -2.82 8.82
CA GLY A 26 1.57 -2.79 8.68
C GLY A 26 0.94 -1.49 9.19
N ALA A 27 -0.27 -1.20 8.71
CA ALA A 27 -1.09 -0.08 9.13
C ALA A 27 -1.23 -0.03 10.66
N ASP A 28 -1.02 1.16 11.24
CA ASP A 28 -1.28 1.36 12.66
C ASP A 28 -2.79 1.27 12.96
N LEU A 29 -3.15 1.17 14.25
CA LEU A 29 -4.54 1.03 14.65
C LEU A 29 -5.43 2.16 14.11
N ARG A 30 -4.92 3.38 14.09
CA ARG A 30 -5.67 4.54 13.61
C ARG A 30 -5.90 4.48 12.11
N GLU A 31 -4.90 4.06 11.33
CA GLU A 31 -5.03 3.84 9.89
C GLU A 31 -6.08 2.77 9.60
N LYS A 32 -6.08 1.67 10.35
CA LYS A 32 -7.08 0.61 10.23
C LYS A 32 -8.50 1.13 10.53
N LEU A 33 -8.67 1.87 11.62
CA LEU A 33 -9.97 2.46 11.97
C LEU A 33 -10.43 3.51 10.95
N ASP A 34 -9.53 4.37 10.48
CA ASP A 34 -9.84 5.35 9.43
C ASP A 34 -10.29 4.66 8.14
N CYS A 35 -9.62 3.58 7.75
CA CYS A 35 -10.01 2.79 6.59
C CYS A 35 -11.40 2.18 6.76
N LEU A 36 -11.65 1.53 7.89
CA LEU A 36 -12.95 0.93 8.19
C LEU A 36 -14.10 1.92 8.09
N CYS A 37 -13.92 3.10 8.71
CA CYS A 37 -14.96 4.12 8.76
C CYS A 37 -15.20 4.79 7.40
N LYS A 38 -14.17 4.93 6.58
CA LYS A 38 -14.23 5.69 5.32
C LYS A 38 -14.47 4.82 4.10
N CYS A 39 -13.82 3.66 4.03
CA CYS A 39 -13.78 2.82 2.84
C CYS A 39 -14.56 1.50 2.99
N GLY A 40 -14.97 1.15 4.21
CA GLY A 40 -15.69 -0.08 4.52
C GLY A 40 -14.77 -1.27 4.84
N LYS A 41 -15.25 -2.14 5.74
CA LYS A 41 -14.46 -3.25 6.30
C LYS A 41 -13.93 -4.21 5.23
N SER A 42 -14.82 -4.74 4.39
CA SER A 42 -14.46 -5.74 3.37
C SER A 42 -13.38 -5.22 2.42
N ASP A 43 -13.49 -3.95 1.99
CA ASP A 43 -12.56 -3.38 1.03
C ASP A 43 -11.21 -3.06 1.67
N CYS A 44 -11.20 -2.64 2.94
CA CYS A 44 -9.95 -2.46 3.70
C CYS A 44 -9.20 -3.77 3.91
N GLU A 45 -9.89 -4.85 4.23
CA GLU A 45 -9.27 -6.17 4.38
C GLU A 45 -8.65 -6.65 3.06
N LYS A 46 -9.38 -6.50 1.95
CA LYS A 46 -8.86 -6.83 0.61
C LYS A 46 -7.70 -5.92 0.21
N GLY A 47 -7.80 -4.62 0.47
CA GLY A 47 -6.74 -3.65 0.18
C GLY A 47 -5.45 -3.97 0.93
N ALA A 48 -5.54 -4.37 2.20
CA ALA A 48 -4.39 -4.80 3.00
C ALA A 48 -3.75 -6.08 2.44
N ALA A 49 -4.54 -7.09 2.10
CA ALA A 49 -4.03 -8.33 1.50
C ALA A 49 -3.34 -8.08 0.14
N LEU A 50 -3.87 -7.16 -0.67
CA LEU A 50 -3.24 -6.73 -1.91
C LEU A 50 -1.95 -5.93 -1.65
N GLY A 51 -1.86 -5.19 -0.54
CA GLY A 51 -0.64 -4.52 -0.09
C GLY A 51 0.49 -5.48 0.26
N ASP A 52 0.18 -6.54 1.01
CA ASP A 52 1.14 -7.59 1.33
C ASP A 52 1.62 -8.31 0.06
N ARG A 53 0.71 -8.61 -0.86
CA ARG A 53 1.07 -9.17 -2.17
C ARG A 53 1.96 -8.23 -2.97
N ALA A 54 1.66 -6.93 -2.98
CA ALA A 54 2.46 -5.94 -3.68
C ALA A 54 3.87 -5.84 -3.10
N LEU A 55 4.02 -5.88 -1.79
CA LEU A 55 5.33 -5.89 -1.13
C LEU A 55 6.15 -7.11 -1.53
N ASN A 56 5.56 -8.30 -1.44
CA ASN A 56 6.23 -9.55 -1.81
C ASN A 56 6.65 -9.56 -3.29
N GLU A 57 5.78 -9.12 -4.19
CA GLU A 57 6.09 -9.05 -5.63
C GLU A 57 7.19 -8.03 -5.92
N THR A 58 7.18 -6.88 -5.23
CA THR A 58 8.23 -5.87 -5.36
C THR A 58 9.59 -6.41 -4.93
N GLN A 59 9.65 -7.11 -3.80
CA GLN A 59 10.91 -7.72 -3.31
C GLN A 59 11.47 -8.74 -4.30
N ARG A 60 10.59 -9.51 -4.95
CA ARG A 60 11.01 -10.47 -5.99
C ARG A 60 11.52 -9.78 -7.25
N ARG A 61 10.87 -8.70 -7.67
CA ARG A 61 11.17 -7.98 -8.92
C ARG A 61 12.39 -7.07 -8.79
N PHE A 62 12.62 -6.51 -7.61
CA PHE A 62 13.70 -5.57 -7.31
C PHE A 62 14.58 -6.06 -6.15
N PRO A 63 15.32 -7.17 -6.32
CA PRO A 63 16.16 -7.68 -5.25
C PRO A 63 17.25 -6.66 -4.87
N GLY A 64 17.42 -6.43 -3.57
CA GLY A 64 18.40 -5.48 -3.04
C GLY A 64 17.96 -4.01 -3.00
N SER A 65 16.73 -3.69 -3.43
CA SER A 65 16.14 -2.36 -3.26
C SER A 65 15.88 -2.05 -1.78
N THR A 66 15.97 -0.77 -1.43
CA THR A 66 15.59 -0.27 -0.10
C THR A 66 14.07 -0.21 0.08
N LEU A 67 13.30 -0.34 -1.01
CA LEU A 67 11.84 -0.19 -1.03
C LEU A 67 11.36 1.15 -0.49
N HIS A 68 12.20 2.18 -0.62
CA HIS A 68 11.90 3.51 -0.10
C HIS A 68 12.38 4.61 -1.04
N ASN A 69 11.45 5.33 -1.65
CA ASN A 69 11.66 6.44 -2.58
C ASN A 69 12.44 6.09 -3.86
N ASP A 70 12.70 4.83 -4.11
CA ASP A 70 13.40 4.32 -5.28
C ASP A 70 12.42 3.76 -6.35
N LYS A 71 12.97 3.19 -7.42
CA LYS A 71 12.17 2.61 -8.51
C LYS A 71 11.23 1.49 -8.03
N ALA A 72 11.68 0.71 -7.06
CA ALA A 72 10.88 -0.38 -6.48
C ALA A 72 9.69 0.17 -5.70
N ASP A 73 9.88 1.23 -4.94
CA ASP A 73 8.83 1.91 -4.20
C ASP A 73 7.79 2.52 -5.16
N ALA A 74 8.24 3.23 -6.19
CA ALA A 74 7.37 3.78 -7.23
C ALA A 74 6.53 2.69 -7.93
N TRP A 75 7.17 1.58 -8.30
CA TRP A 75 6.50 0.44 -8.90
C TRP A 75 5.49 -0.19 -7.95
N ARG A 76 5.82 -0.35 -6.67
CA ARG A 76 4.94 -0.92 -5.64
C ARG A 76 3.64 -0.14 -5.49
N HIS A 77 3.71 1.18 -5.40
CA HIS A 77 2.53 2.05 -5.29
C HIS A 77 1.64 1.96 -6.54
N CYS A 78 2.24 1.95 -7.73
CA CYS A 78 1.52 1.73 -8.98
C CYS A 78 0.82 0.36 -9.00
N TYR A 79 1.56 -0.70 -8.72
CA TYR A 79 1.05 -2.07 -8.76
C TYR A 79 -0.07 -2.31 -7.75
N TRP A 80 0.11 -1.90 -6.50
CA TRP A 80 -0.90 -2.01 -5.46
C TRP A 80 -2.20 -1.29 -5.86
N SER A 81 -2.10 -0.05 -6.32
CA SER A 81 -3.26 0.74 -6.73
C SER A 81 -3.96 0.19 -7.98
N CYS A 82 -3.21 -0.37 -8.94
CA CYS A 82 -3.78 -1.06 -10.10
C CYS A 82 -4.57 -2.32 -9.67
N GLU A 83 -3.99 -3.17 -8.85
CA GLU A 83 -4.65 -4.37 -8.32
C GLU A 83 -5.89 -4.02 -7.48
N MET A 84 -5.80 -3.00 -6.61
CA MET A 84 -6.96 -2.52 -5.85
C MET A 84 -8.07 -2.00 -6.76
N ALA A 85 -7.73 -1.19 -7.78
CA ALA A 85 -8.72 -0.63 -8.68
C ALA A 85 -9.46 -1.72 -9.49
N ARG A 86 -8.78 -2.79 -9.86
CA ARG A 86 -9.40 -3.97 -10.49
C ARG A 86 -10.29 -4.76 -9.56
N ALA A 87 -9.85 -4.95 -8.32
CA ALA A 87 -10.57 -5.78 -7.36
C ALA A 87 -11.75 -5.07 -6.67
N LEU A 88 -11.65 -3.75 -6.45
CA LEU A 88 -12.55 -2.97 -5.61
C LEU A 88 -13.21 -1.79 -6.33
N GLY A 89 -12.75 -1.48 -7.54
CA GLY A 89 -13.11 -0.25 -8.27
C GLY A 89 -12.22 0.93 -7.90
N THR A 90 -12.12 1.89 -8.83
CA THR A 90 -11.20 3.04 -8.73
C THR A 90 -11.47 3.92 -7.51
N LEU A 91 -12.75 4.11 -7.13
CA LEU A 91 -13.10 4.96 -5.98
C LEU A 91 -12.66 4.35 -4.66
N ASN A 92 -12.86 3.05 -4.46
CA ASN A 92 -12.44 2.37 -3.24
C ASN A 92 -10.92 2.22 -3.16
N ALA A 93 -10.25 1.96 -4.29
CA ALA A 93 -8.79 1.98 -4.37
C ALA A 93 -8.22 3.35 -3.99
N LYS A 94 -8.85 4.45 -4.45
CA LYS A 94 -8.47 5.80 -4.06
C LYS A 94 -8.70 6.05 -2.57
N CYS A 95 -9.85 5.65 -2.03
CA CYS A 95 -10.16 5.80 -0.61
C CYS A 95 -9.10 5.15 0.28
N ILE A 96 -8.73 3.91 -0.02
CA ILE A 96 -7.73 3.15 0.76
C ILE A 96 -6.34 3.78 0.62
N GLY A 97 -5.95 4.18 -0.59
CA GLY A 97 -4.71 4.89 -0.84
C GLY A 97 -4.62 6.20 -0.05
N ASP A 98 -5.67 7.03 -0.10
CA ASP A 98 -5.72 8.31 0.64
C ASP A 98 -5.61 8.10 2.16
N VAL A 99 -6.25 7.07 2.71
CA VAL A 99 -6.12 6.72 4.13
C VAL A 99 -4.68 6.36 4.48
N HIS A 100 -4.01 5.57 3.63
CA HIS A 100 -2.62 5.18 3.79
C HIS A 100 -1.68 6.39 3.77
N GLU A 101 -1.80 7.28 2.77
CA GLU A 101 -0.97 8.47 2.67
C GLU A 101 -1.21 9.45 3.83
N ASN A 102 -2.46 9.60 4.28
CA ASN A 102 -2.77 10.41 5.47
C ASN A 102 -2.16 9.81 6.75
N ALA A 103 -2.08 8.49 6.86
CA ALA A 103 -1.40 7.83 7.97
C ALA A 103 0.11 8.03 7.91
N ASN A 104 0.72 7.94 6.72
CA ASN A 104 2.14 8.21 6.51
C ASN A 104 2.51 9.66 6.86
N GLU A 105 1.69 10.62 6.43
CA GLU A 105 1.87 12.04 6.79
C GLU A 105 1.85 12.24 8.31
N ARG A 106 0.90 11.62 9.03
CA ARG A 106 0.87 11.67 10.50
C ARG A 106 2.10 11.06 11.16
N ARG A 107 2.77 10.10 10.50
CA ARG A 107 4.03 9.48 10.92
C ARG A 107 5.26 10.30 10.53
N GLY A 108 5.08 11.46 9.91
CA GLY A 108 6.16 12.38 9.55
C GLY A 108 6.71 12.18 8.14
N GLN A 109 5.96 11.57 7.22
CA GLN A 109 6.36 11.47 5.82
C GLN A 109 6.59 12.86 5.21
N PRO A 110 7.75 13.12 4.58
CA PRO A 110 8.00 14.36 3.88
C PRO A 110 7.01 14.62 2.74
N PRO A 111 6.64 15.88 2.47
CA PRO A 111 5.66 16.22 1.44
C PRO A 111 6.02 15.75 0.03
N GLU A 112 7.31 15.70 -0.31
CA GLU A 112 7.79 15.21 -1.61
C GLU A 112 7.55 13.71 -1.77
N GLN A 113 7.75 12.93 -0.71
CA GLN A 113 7.46 11.48 -0.71
C GLN A 113 5.97 11.25 -0.91
N ARG A 114 5.13 11.96 -0.15
CA ARG A 114 3.68 11.87 -0.31
C ARG A 114 3.25 12.19 -1.75
N LYS A 115 3.78 13.25 -2.36
CA LYS A 115 3.49 13.60 -3.77
C LYS A 115 3.95 12.53 -4.76
N MET A 116 5.06 11.85 -4.46
CA MET A 116 5.53 10.71 -5.25
C MET A 116 4.52 9.56 -5.17
N ASP A 117 4.15 9.17 -3.96
CA ASP A 117 3.27 8.03 -3.69
C ASP A 117 1.86 8.26 -4.26
N GLU A 118 1.27 9.44 -4.01
CA GLU A 118 -0.04 9.83 -4.58
C GLU A 118 -0.04 9.83 -6.12
N HIS A 119 1.05 10.30 -6.74
CA HIS A 119 1.20 10.26 -8.19
C HIS A 119 1.24 8.81 -8.71
N ASN A 120 2.09 7.97 -8.10
CA ASN A 120 2.25 6.57 -8.52
C ASN A 120 0.98 5.75 -8.27
N ASN A 121 0.27 6.03 -7.17
CA ASN A 121 -1.06 5.48 -6.89
C ASN A 121 -2.08 5.89 -7.97
N SER A 122 -2.06 7.15 -8.44
CA SER A 122 -2.96 7.62 -9.50
C SER A 122 -2.68 6.91 -10.82
N VAL A 123 -1.40 6.83 -11.23
CA VAL A 123 -1.01 6.10 -12.44
C VAL A 123 -1.48 4.65 -12.37
N GLY A 124 -1.30 3.98 -11.24
CA GLY A 124 -1.77 2.60 -11.06
C GLY A 124 -3.28 2.45 -11.26
N ARG A 125 -4.08 3.35 -10.68
CA ARG A 125 -5.55 3.33 -10.87
C ARG A 125 -5.95 3.54 -12.32
N ASP A 126 -5.26 4.43 -13.04
CA ASP A 126 -5.54 4.71 -14.46
C ASP A 126 -5.17 3.50 -15.35
N LEU A 127 -4.09 2.78 -15.03
CA LEU A 127 -3.68 1.57 -15.72
C LEU A 127 -4.64 0.40 -15.52
N ALA A 128 -5.41 0.38 -14.46
CA ALA A 128 -6.35 -0.71 -14.15
C ALA A 128 -7.39 -0.96 -15.25
N ALA A 129 -7.75 0.07 -16.03
CA ALA A 129 -8.66 -0.03 -17.14
C ALA A 129 -8.06 -0.68 -18.41
N GLN A 130 -6.74 -0.80 -18.47
CA GLN A 130 -6.04 -1.39 -19.60
C GLN A 130 -6.00 -2.93 -19.50
N SER A 131 -5.96 -3.60 -20.64
CA SER A 131 -5.72 -5.04 -20.70
C SER A 131 -4.26 -5.36 -20.38
N GLY A 132 -4.01 -6.55 -19.81
CA GLY A 132 -2.68 -7.01 -19.42
C GLY A 132 -2.50 -7.10 -17.91
N ASP A 133 -1.37 -7.59 -17.46
CA ASP A 133 -1.04 -7.73 -16.04
C ASP A 133 -0.63 -6.38 -15.42
N CYS A 134 -1.10 -6.09 -14.19
CA CYS A 134 -0.77 -4.84 -13.50
C CYS A 134 0.73 -4.64 -13.29
N GLY A 135 1.46 -5.73 -13.02
CA GLY A 135 2.91 -5.66 -12.83
C GLY A 135 3.65 -5.25 -14.10
N ASP A 136 3.23 -5.79 -15.25
CA ASP A 136 3.85 -5.45 -16.54
C ASP A 136 3.45 -4.03 -17.00
N LEU A 137 2.20 -3.63 -16.77
CA LEU A 137 1.76 -2.27 -17.04
C LEU A 137 2.52 -1.23 -16.20
N CYS A 138 2.71 -1.51 -14.90
CA CYS A 138 3.49 -0.63 -14.02
C CYS A 138 4.99 -0.66 -14.34
N GLN A 139 5.55 -1.80 -14.80
CA GLN A 139 6.92 -1.86 -15.28
C GLN A 139 7.11 -0.98 -16.51
N LYS A 140 6.22 -1.09 -17.48
CA LYS A 140 6.22 -0.23 -18.66
C LYS A 140 6.11 1.25 -18.30
N ALA A 141 5.21 1.60 -17.37
CA ALA A 141 5.08 2.98 -16.90
C ALA A 141 6.36 3.50 -16.21
N LEU A 142 7.06 2.64 -15.46
CA LEU A 142 8.35 2.96 -14.85
C LEU A 142 9.43 3.21 -15.92
N ASP A 143 9.54 2.32 -16.90
CA ASP A 143 10.53 2.39 -17.98
C ASP A 143 10.31 3.60 -18.89
N GLU A 144 9.06 4.00 -19.08
CA GLU A 144 8.66 5.19 -19.83
C GLU A 144 8.78 6.51 -19.02
N GLY A 145 9.23 6.45 -17.77
CA GLY A 145 9.36 7.62 -16.89
C GLY A 145 8.04 8.26 -16.46
N LYS A 146 6.94 7.50 -16.50
CA LYS A 146 5.61 7.93 -16.04
C LYS A 146 5.46 7.87 -14.53
N LEU A 147 6.25 7.05 -13.85
CA LEU A 147 6.29 6.97 -12.41
C LEU A 147 7.31 7.96 -11.85
N LYS A 148 6.99 8.57 -10.70
CA LYS A 148 7.91 9.44 -9.98
C LYS A 148 8.83 8.62 -9.08
N VAL A 149 10.11 8.97 -9.08
CA VAL A 149 11.17 8.38 -8.25
C VAL A 149 11.97 9.52 -7.64
N LEU A 150 12.34 9.42 -6.35
CA LEU A 150 13.13 10.46 -5.66
C LEU A 150 14.61 10.11 -5.50
N LYS A 151 14.99 8.84 -5.72
CA LYS A 151 16.39 8.34 -5.63
C LYS A 151 16.79 7.57 -6.88
#